data_594539808fde508a79003ffcab3e1ea4
#
_entry.id   594539808fde508a79003ffcab3e1ea4
#
_cell.length_a   1.000
_cell.length_b   1.000
_cell.length_c   1.000
_cell.angle_alpha   90.00
_cell.angle_beta   90.00
_cell.angle_gamma   90.00
#
_symmetry.space_group_name_H-M   'P 1'
#
loop_
_entity.id
_entity.type
_entity.pdbx_description
1 polymer ?
#
loop_
_entity_poly.entity_id
_entity_poly.type
_entity_poly.pdbx_seq_one_letter_code
_entity_poly.pdbx_strand_id
1 'polypeptide(L)'
;EDPESPNYSAAQLINRWLEIACDTDKEKLAGIILDNRCNTGGAMDDVNFVLSPFVKNDFTALSTRYKEGPGRLEHSVWTPMEIKPKDYSRDLAAENIPYVVLSNIYSISMGEITSYNISKMPTGYMIGERTFGATGPLYPADLISMTYGGSFGNINTENHYVYTSTLEVKTIDGIVPEGIGFTPN
;
A
#
# COMPACT_ATOMS: atom_id res chain seq x y z
N GLU A 1 11.40 -16.16 -15.06
CA GLU A 1 12.09 -15.62 -13.88
C GLU A 1 11.92 -16.61 -12.73
N ASP A 2 13.00 -16.89 -12.01
CA ASP A 2 13.02 -17.87 -10.92
C ASP A 2 12.39 -17.26 -9.66
N PRO A 3 11.28 -17.81 -9.13
CA PRO A 3 10.64 -17.31 -7.91
C PRO A 3 11.50 -17.46 -6.65
N GLU A 4 12.55 -18.26 -6.70
CA GLU A 4 13.54 -18.36 -5.62
C GLU A 4 14.68 -17.34 -5.76
N SER A 5 14.64 -16.50 -6.80
CA SER A 5 15.61 -15.42 -6.97
C SER A 5 15.54 -14.43 -5.81
N PRO A 6 16.69 -14.02 -5.24
CA PRO A 6 16.72 -13.03 -4.17
C PRO A 6 16.18 -11.65 -4.58
N ASN A 7 15.85 -11.45 -5.84
CA ASN A 7 15.30 -10.21 -6.37
C ASN A 7 13.75 -10.18 -6.43
N TYR A 8 13.07 -11.25 -6.05
CA TYR A 8 11.61 -11.24 -5.97
C TYR A 8 11.14 -10.46 -4.75
N SER A 9 10.26 -9.48 -4.96
CA SER A 9 9.57 -8.84 -3.85
C SER A 9 8.52 -9.79 -3.25
N ALA A 10 8.15 -9.54 -1.99
CA ALA A 10 7.07 -10.31 -1.35
C ALA A 10 5.75 -10.25 -2.14
N ALA A 11 5.44 -9.09 -2.73
CA ALA A 11 4.24 -8.92 -3.54
C ALA A 11 4.30 -9.74 -4.85
N GLN A 12 5.46 -9.82 -5.49
CA GLN A 12 5.64 -10.68 -6.68
C GLN A 12 5.47 -12.16 -6.32
N LEU A 13 5.98 -12.61 -5.17
CA LEU A 13 5.77 -13.98 -4.68
C LEU A 13 4.30 -14.27 -4.39
N ILE A 14 3.58 -13.35 -3.75
CA ILE A 14 2.14 -13.46 -3.51
C ILE A 14 1.38 -13.53 -4.83
N ASN A 15 1.71 -12.67 -5.79
CA ASN A 15 1.09 -12.68 -7.10
C ASN A 15 1.34 -14.03 -7.82
N ARG A 16 2.57 -14.54 -7.78
CA ARG A 16 2.91 -15.84 -8.36
C ARG A 16 2.14 -16.99 -7.68
N TRP A 17 2.01 -16.93 -6.36
CA TRP A 17 1.20 -17.90 -5.62
C TRP A 17 -0.28 -17.84 -6.04
N LEU A 18 -0.83 -16.64 -6.19
CA LEU A 18 -2.19 -16.46 -6.68
C LEU A 18 -2.40 -17.01 -8.09
N GLU A 19 -1.45 -16.78 -9.00
CA GLU A 19 -1.47 -17.37 -10.34
C GLU A 19 -1.56 -18.90 -10.26
N ILE A 20 -0.69 -19.54 -9.48
CA ILE A 20 -0.70 -20.99 -9.29
C ILE A 20 -2.02 -21.47 -8.67
N ALA A 21 -2.51 -20.79 -7.64
CA ALA A 21 -3.76 -21.13 -6.98
C ALA A 21 -4.98 -20.97 -7.90
N CYS A 22 -4.92 -20.02 -8.84
CA CYS A 22 -5.98 -19.80 -9.83
C CYS A 22 -5.94 -20.80 -10.99
N ASP A 23 -4.75 -21.24 -11.41
CA ASP A 23 -4.57 -22.18 -12.54
C ASP A 23 -4.86 -23.64 -12.17
N THR A 24 -4.82 -23.96 -10.90
CA THR A 24 -5.18 -25.33 -10.47
C THR A 24 -6.68 -25.51 -10.49
N ASP A 25 -7.17 -26.11 -11.54
CA ASP A 25 -8.58 -26.43 -11.86
C ASP A 25 -9.31 -27.29 -10.80
N LYS A 26 -8.72 -27.54 -9.66
CA LYS A 26 -9.09 -28.76 -8.94
C LYS A 26 -9.82 -28.53 -7.64
N GLU A 27 -9.69 -27.37 -7.01
CA GLU A 27 -10.38 -27.11 -5.76
C GLU A 27 -10.88 -25.66 -5.72
N LYS A 28 -12.08 -25.46 -5.23
CA LYS A 28 -12.61 -24.11 -5.03
C LYS A 28 -11.80 -23.43 -3.94
N LEU A 29 -11.15 -22.35 -4.28
CA LEU A 29 -10.56 -21.46 -3.30
C LEU A 29 -11.70 -20.89 -2.43
N ALA A 30 -11.72 -21.22 -1.16
CA ALA A 30 -12.79 -20.82 -0.24
C ALA A 30 -12.57 -19.40 0.33
N GLY A 31 -11.35 -18.93 0.30
CA GLY A 31 -10.97 -17.60 0.79
C GLY A 31 -9.47 -17.45 0.85
N ILE A 32 -9.02 -16.22 1.10
CA ILE A 32 -7.60 -15.88 1.25
C ILE A 32 -7.41 -15.15 2.57
N ILE A 33 -6.37 -15.50 3.29
CA ILE A 33 -5.92 -14.79 4.48
C ILE A 33 -4.51 -14.26 4.20
N LEU A 34 -4.38 -12.94 4.17
CA LEU A 34 -3.10 -12.25 4.08
C LEU A 34 -2.66 -11.88 5.49
N ASP A 35 -1.60 -12.50 5.98
CA ASP A 35 -0.97 -12.04 7.22
C ASP A 35 -0.07 -10.84 6.93
N ASN A 36 -0.60 -9.68 7.24
CA ASN A 36 0.06 -8.39 7.04
C ASN A 36 0.57 -7.78 8.35
N ARG A 37 0.58 -8.57 9.42
CA ARG A 37 1.15 -8.17 10.69
C ARG A 37 2.65 -7.98 10.56
N CYS A 38 3.17 -6.93 11.18
CA CYS A 38 4.59 -6.58 11.11
C CYS A 38 5.10 -6.24 9.68
N ASN A 39 4.22 -5.98 8.73
CA ASN A 39 4.59 -5.44 7.44
C ASN A 39 4.88 -3.94 7.58
N THR A 40 6.16 -3.57 7.51
CA THR A 40 6.61 -2.18 7.67
C THR A 40 6.46 -1.32 6.41
N GLY A 41 5.82 -1.84 5.39
CA GLY A 41 5.56 -1.11 4.14
C GLY A 41 6.46 -1.53 2.99
N GLY A 42 6.50 -0.70 1.97
CA GLY A 42 7.21 -0.96 0.72
C GLY A 42 6.77 -0.02 -0.39
N ALA A 43 6.88 -0.46 -1.63
CA ALA A 43 6.47 0.31 -2.79
C ALA A 43 4.96 0.21 -3.06
N MET A 44 4.39 1.27 -3.66
CA MET A 44 2.97 1.26 -4.07
C MET A 44 2.69 0.21 -5.13
N ASP A 45 3.64 -0.07 -5.99
CA ASP A 45 3.51 -1.12 -7.02
C ASP A 45 3.27 -2.50 -6.40
N ASP A 46 3.84 -2.77 -5.23
CA ASP A 46 3.62 -4.02 -4.51
C ASP A 46 2.15 -4.15 -4.05
N VAL A 47 1.52 -3.06 -3.64
CA VAL A 47 0.09 -3.04 -3.30
C VAL A 47 -0.76 -3.40 -4.53
N ASN A 48 -0.37 -2.92 -5.70
CA ASN A 48 -1.04 -3.24 -6.95
C ASN A 48 -1.04 -4.74 -7.23
N PHE A 49 0.10 -5.42 -7.06
CA PHE A 49 0.19 -6.87 -7.24
C PHE A 49 -0.72 -7.66 -6.30
N VAL A 50 -0.88 -7.19 -5.07
CA VAL A 50 -1.69 -7.86 -4.05
C VAL A 50 -3.18 -7.66 -4.26
N LEU A 51 -3.58 -6.50 -4.78
CA LEU A 51 -4.99 -6.11 -4.88
C LEU A 51 -5.60 -6.33 -6.26
N SER A 52 -4.83 -6.19 -7.33
CA SER A 52 -5.32 -6.25 -8.72
C SER A 52 -6.12 -7.51 -9.08
N PRO A 53 -5.86 -8.71 -8.51
CA PRO A 53 -6.65 -9.90 -8.79
C PRO A 53 -8.11 -9.83 -8.34
N PHE A 54 -8.41 -8.92 -7.41
CA PHE A 54 -9.73 -8.82 -6.77
C PHE A 54 -10.54 -7.61 -7.23
N VAL A 55 -10.03 -6.87 -8.20
CA VAL A 55 -10.63 -5.62 -8.69
C VAL A 55 -11.14 -5.81 -10.11
N LYS A 56 -12.42 -5.49 -10.35
CA LYS A 56 -13.04 -5.59 -11.69
C LYS A 56 -12.85 -4.36 -12.55
N ASN A 57 -12.74 -3.20 -11.91
CA ASN A 57 -12.58 -1.90 -12.53
C ASN A 57 -11.47 -1.14 -11.84
N ASP A 58 -10.97 -0.09 -12.46
CA ASP A 58 -10.01 0.80 -11.81
C ASP A 58 -10.54 1.21 -10.43
N PHE A 59 -9.70 1.08 -9.43
CA PHE A 59 -10.05 1.29 -8.04
C PHE A 59 -9.07 2.28 -7.42
N THR A 60 -9.58 3.40 -6.91
CA THR A 60 -8.73 4.39 -6.23
C THR A 60 -8.32 3.86 -4.86
N ALA A 61 -7.06 3.49 -4.72
CA ALA A 61 -6.51 3.01 -3.46
C ALA A 61 -6.37 4.13 -2.43
N LEU A 62 -5.88 5.26 -2.87
CA LEU A 62 -5.63 6.46 -2.07
C LEU A 62 -5.46 7.67 -2.98
N SER A 63 -5.35 8.85 -2.39
CA SER A 63 -4.87 10.05 -3.09
C SER A 63 -3.67 10.63 -2.36
N THR A 64 -2.77 11.24 -3.10
CA THR A 64 -1.60 11.92 -2.55
C THR A 64 -1.58 13.38 -2.93
N ARG A 65 -0.92 14.20 -2.13
CA ARG A 65 -0.55 15.57 -2.49
C ARG A 65 0.83 15.90 -1.95
N TYR A 66 1.51 16.78 -2.64
CA TYR A 66 2.83 17.23 -2.27
C TYR A 66 2.78 18.55 -1.52
N LYS A 67 3.75 18.74 -0.67
CA LYS A 67 4.06 20.03 -0.12
C LYS A 67 4.74 20.89 -1.18
N GLU A 68 4.21 22.07 -1.51
CA GLU A 68 4.73 22.95 -2.59
C GLU A 68 5.45 24.20 -2.07
N GLY A 69 5.35 24.49 -0.79
CA GLY A 69 5.99 25.65 -0.20
C GLY A 69 6.09 25.60 1.32
N PRO A 70 6.67 26.62 1.96
CA PRO A 70 6.89 26.65 3.40
C PRO A 70 5.61 26.89 4.20
N GLY A 71 4.59 27.48 3.59
CA GLY A 71 3.33 27.78 4.24
C GLY A 71 2.51 26.52 4.56
N ARG A 72 1.83 26.49 5.69
CA ARG A 72 1.10 25.32 6.17
C ARG A 72 0.12 24.74 5.13
N LEU A 73 -0.50 25.57 4.32
CA LEU A 73 -1.55 25.17 3.37
C LEU A 73 -1.05 25.08 1.92
N GLU A 74 0.24 25.28 1.69
CA GLU A 74 0.83 25.23 0.35
C GLU A 74 1.09 23.80 -0.10
N HIS A 75 0.06 23.19 -0.68
CA HIS A 75 0.09 21.83 -1.21
C HIS A 75 -0.45 21.80 -2.64
N SER A 76 0.01 20.80 -3.39
CA SER A 76 -0.57 20.47 -4.69
C SER A 76 -2.05 20.03 -4.56
N VAL A 77 -2.71 19.90 -5.67
CA VAL A 77 -3.99 19.20 -5.74
C VAL A 77 -3.82 17.71 -5.36
N TRP A 78 -4.89 17.09 -4.87
CA TRP A 78 -4.91 15.66 -4.61
C TRP A 78 -4.88 14.89 -5.94
N THR A 79 -3.94 13.95 -6.06
CA THR A 79 -3.80 13.06 -7.21
C THR A 79 -4.15 11.64 -6.80
N PRO A 80 -5.14 11.00 -7.44
CA PRO A 80 -5.50 9.63 -7.14
C PRO A 80 -4.39 8.65 -7.55
N MET A 81 -4.24 7.59 -6.79
CA MET A 81 -3.44 6.42 -7.10
C MET A 81 -4.36 5.23 -7.27
N GLU A 82 -4.32 4.61 -8.44
CA GLU A 82 -5.30 3.60 -8.81
C GLU A 82 -4.68 2.22 -8.89
N ILE A 83 -5.43 1.25 -8.42
CA ILE A 83 -5.21 -0.17 -8.65
C ILE A 83 -5.97 -0.55 -9.92
N LYS A 84 -5.29 -1.19 -10.85
CA LYS A 84 -5.90 -1.67 -12.08
C LYS A 84 -6.18 -3.16 -12.00
N PRO A 85 -7.29 -3.63 -12.59
CA PRO A 85 -7.56 -5.04 -12.73
C PRO A 85 -6.40 -5.77 -13.40
N LYS A 86 -6.18 -6.99 -13.01
CA LYS A 86 -5.28 -7.90 -13.69
C LYS A 86 -6.05 -9.17 -14.07
N ASP A 87 -5.95 -9.53 -15.34
CA ASP A 87 -6.57 -10.74 -15.85
C ASP A 87 -5.82 -11.98 -15.33
N TYR A 88 -6.58 -12.90 -14.77
CA TYR A 88 -6.15 -14.22 -14.36
C TYR A 88 -7.03 -15.27 -15.05
N SER A 89 -6.58 -16.51 -15.07
CA SER A 89 -7.38 -17.63 -15.58
C SER A 89 -8.69 -17.82 -14.80
N ARG A 90 -8.72 -17.38 -13.53
CA ARG A 90 -9.93 -17.28 -12.70
C ARG A 90 -10.24 -15.81 -12.40
N ASP A 91 -11.51 -15.46 -12.53
CA ASP A 91 -12.01 -14.14 -12.10
C ASP A 91 -12.34 -14.16 -10.60
N LEU A 92 -11.31 -13.98 -9.76
CA LEU A 92 -11.45 -13.95 -8.30
C LEU A 92 -12.41 -12.84 -7.85
N ALA A 93 -12.48 -11.75 -8.60
CA ALA A 93 -13.40 -10.67 -8.30
C ALA A 93 -14.87 -11.06 -8.59
N ALA A 94 -15.11 -11.91 -9.60
CA ALA A 94 -16.45 -12.42 -9.90
C ALA A 94 -16.88 -13.54 -8.95
N GLU A 95 -15.93 -14.33 -8.48
CA GLU A 95 -16.21 -15.46 -7.57
C GLU A 95 -16.59 -15.03 -6.15
N ASN A 96 -16.46 -13.74 -5.82
CA ASN A 96 -16.74 -13.19 -4.48
C ASN A 96 -15.99 -13.94 -3.35
N ILE A 97 -14.74 -14.29 -3.60
CA ILE A 97 -13.92 -15.01 -2.62
C ILE A 97 -13.61 -14.07 -1.44
N PRO A 98 -13.84 -14.50 -0.19
CA PRO A 98 -13.48 -13.73 0.98
C PRO A 98 -11.98 -13.44 1.02
N TYR A 99 -11.62 -12.20 1.24
CA TYR A 99 -10.24 -11.76 1.39
C TYR A 99 -10.05 -11.12 2.77
N VAL A 100 -9.38 -11.82 3.66
CA VAL A 100 -9.12 -11.36 5.03
C VAL A 100 -7.69 -10.90 5.14
N VAL A 101 -7.48 -9.72 5.72
CA VAL A 101 -6.15 -9.23 6.09
C VAL A 101 -6.01 -9.19 7.61
N LEU A 102 -4.90 -9.74 8.10
CA LEU A 102 -4.53 -9.62 9.51
C LEU A 102 -3.59 -8.42 9.68
N SER A 103 -3.90 -7.55 10.63
CA SER A 103 -3.10 -6.36 10.94
C SER A 103 -2.74 -6.25 12.41
N ASN A 104 -1.70 -5.49 12.71
CA ASN A 104 -1.35 -5.09 14.07
C ASN A 104 -0.68 -3.71 14.07
N ILE A 105 -0.29 -3.25 15.24
CA ILE A 105 0.37 -1.95 15.41
C ILE A 105 1.70 -1.83 14.64
N TYR A 106 2.29 -2.92 14.18
CA TYR A 106 3.50 -2.92 13.35
C TYR A 106 3.20 -3.06 11.85
N SER A 107 1.93 -3.01 11.45
CA SER A 107 1.55 -2.77 10.06
C SER A 107 1.71 -1.27 9.80
N ILE A 108 2.68 -0.89 8.95
CA ILE A 108 3.14 0.49 8.77
C ILE A 108 3.15 0.84 7.27
N SER A 109 2.94 2.10 6.92
CA SER A 109 3.11 2.62 5.54
C SER A 109 2.25 1.85 4.53
N MET A 110 2.84 1.30 3.46
CA MET A 110 2.10 0.48 2.48
C MET A 110 1.47 -0.77 3.09
N GLY A 111 1.97 -1.28 4.22
CA GLY A 111 1.30 -2.31 5.02
C GLY A 111 -0.07 -1.85 5.53
N GLU A 112 -0.17 -0.61 5.99
CA GLU A 112 -1.44 -0.01 6.41
C GLU A 112 -2.39 0.19 5.21
N ILE A 113 -1.86 0.73 4.12
CA ILE A 113 -2.62 0.99 2.89
C ILE A 113 -3.17 -0.33 2.31
N THR A 114 -2.38 -1.39 2.30
CA THR A 114 -2.82 -2.73 1.89
C THR A 114 -3.99 -3.21 2.74
N SER A 115 -3.85 -3.14 4.07
CA SER A 115 -4.90 -3.57 5.01
C SER A 115 -6.19 -2.78 4.83
N TYR A 116 -6.08 -1.46 4.73
CA TYR A 116 -7.22 -0.58 4.50
C TYR A 116 -7.93 -0.91 3.19
N ASN A 117 -7.20 -1.01 2.09
CA ASN A 117 -7.82 -1.26 0.78
C ASN A 117 -8.50 -2.63 0.71
N ILE A 118 -7.93 -3.67 1.30
CA ILE A 118 -8.61 -4.98 1.40
C ILE A 118 -9.94 -4.80 2.16
N SER A 119 -9.95 -4.06 3.27
CA SER A 119 -11.18 -3.83 4.04
C SER A 119 -12.28 -3.07 3.28
N LYS A 120 -11.93 -2.39 2.19
CA LYS A 120 -12.88 -1.67 1.33
C LYS A 120 -13.37 -2.49 0.13
N MET A 121 -12.82 -3.65 -0.09
CA MET A 121 -13.32 -4.57 -1.12
C MET A 121 -14.66 -5.19 -0.70
N PRO A 122 -15.55 -5.53 -1.65
CA PRO A 122 -16.88 -6.09 -1.34
C PRO A 122 -16.83 -7.33 -0.44
N THR A 123 -15.77 -8.14 -0.55
CA THR A 123 -15.57 -9.37 0.24
C THR A 123 -14.35 -9.28 1.16
N GLY A 124 -13.88 -8.06 1.40
CA GLY A 124 -12.68 -7.77 2.18
C GLY A 124 -12.97 -7.54 3.65
N TYR A 125 -12.11 -8.08 4.51
CA TYR A 125 -12.20 -7.90 5.96
C TYR A 125 -10.81 -7.63 6.54
N MET A 126 -10.74 -6.69 7.45
CA MET A 126 -9.54 -6.43 8.24
C MET A 126 -9.76 -6.91 9.67
N ILE A 127 -8.88 -7.76 10.17
CA ILE A 127 -8.98 -8.38 11.50
C ILE A 127 -7.67 -8.16 12.25
N GLY A 128 -7.76 -7.98 13.56
CA GLY A 128 -6.60 -7.83 14.45
C GLY A 128 -6.59 -6.53 15.20
N GLU A 129 -5.46 -5.84 15.19
CA GLU A 129 -5.27 -4.58 15.89
C GLU A 129 -5.21 -3.41 14.91
N ARG A 130 -5.41 -2.20 15.46
CA ARG A 130 -5.20 -0.95 14.74
C ARG A 130 -3.77 -0.86 14.21
N THR A 131 -3.59 -0.34 13.00
CA THR A 131 -2.28 -0.12 12.39
C THR A 131 -1.54 1.07 13.03
N PHE A 132 -0.31 1.30 12.64
CA PHE A 132 0.58 2.28 13.29
C PHE A 132 0.12 3.73 13.10
N GLY A 133 -0.22 4.13 11.89
CA GLY A 133 -0.52 5.51 11.53
C GLY A 133 0.69 6.29 11.02
N ALA A 134 1.52 5.67 10.22
CA ALA A 134 2.63 6.31 9.52
C ALA A 134 2.57 5.94 8.03
N THR A 135 1.80 6.69 7.28
CA THR A 135 1.52 6.42 5.86
C THR A 135 2.25 7.34 4.91
N GLY A 136 2.82 8.44 5.41
CA GLY A 136 3.58 9.39 4.59
C GLY A 136 4.91 8.77 4.12
N PRO A 137 5.17 8.71 2.78
CA PRO A 137 6.43 8.22 2.26
C PRO A 137 7.62 9.02 2.79
N LEU A 138 8.68 8.34 3.16
CA LEU A 138 9.90 8.96 3.66
C LEU A 138 10.92 9.14 2.54
N TYR A 139 11.47 10.33 2.45
CA TYR A 139 12.53 10.66 1.50
C TYR A 139 13.76 11.19 2.22
N PRO A 140 14.97 10.95 1.69
CA PRO A 140 16.17 11.63 2.14
C PRO A 140 16.01 13.16 2.03
N ALA A 141 16.49 13.87 3.02
CA ALA A 141 16.29 15.33 3.10
C ALA A 141 16.93 16.13 1.96
N ASP A 142 17.98 15.60 1.36
CA ASP A 142 18.61 16.17 0.17
C ASP A 142 17.72 16.11 -1.08
N LEU A 143 16.89 15.07 -1.22
CA LEU A 143 15.88 15.01 -2.29
C LEU A 143 14.74 16.00 -2.07
N ILE A 144 14.42 16.32 -0.83
CA ILE A 144 13.35 17.27 -0.50
C ILE A 144 13.71 18.68 -0.97
N SER A 145 14.98 19.07 -0.87
CA SER A 145 15.43 20.39 -1.34
C SER A 145 15.14 20.61 -2.83
N MET A 146 15.12 19.56 -3.63
CA MET A 146 14.76 19.64 -5.05
C MET A 146 13.25 19.85 -5.27
N THR A 147 12.42 19.33 -4.38
CA THR A 147 10.95 19.38 -4.50
C THR A 147 10.40 20.75 -4.11
N TYR A 148 11.02 21.40 -3.13
CA TYR A 148 10.56 22.70 -2.62
C TYR A 148 11.18 23.91 -3.32
N GLY A 149 12.17 23.72 -4.18
CA GLY A 149 12.99 24.81 -4.69
C GLY A 149 13.77 25.55 -3.60
N GLY A 150 13.79 25.02 -2.38
CA GLY A 150 14.52 25.52 -1.24
C GLY A 150 15.76 24.67 -0.94
N SER A 151 16.72 25.24 -0.23
CA SER A 151 17.88 24.49 0.24
C SER A 151 17.73 24.18 1.72
N PHE A 152 17.64 22.89 2.06
CA PHE A 152 17.80 22.43 3.44
C PHE A 152 19.28 22.31 3.85
N GLY A 153 20.18 22.56 2.91
CA GLY A 153 21.59 22.27 3.08
C GLY A 153 21.86 20.76 3.06
N ASN A 154 23.12 20.40 3.14
CA ASN A 154 23.51 19.00 3.30
C ASN A 154 23.46 18.64 4.80
N ILE A 155 22.32 18.08 5.22
CA ILE A 155 22.10 17.63 6.60
C ILE A 155 22.47 16.16 6.80
N ASN A 156 22.77 15.44 5.72
CA ASN A 156 23.27 14.09 5.79
C ASN A 156 24.79 14.10 6.04
N THR A 157 25.25 13.32 6.98
CA THR A 157 26.66 13.13 7.30
C THR A 157 27.02 11.64 7.17
N GLU A 158 28.29 11.30 7.30
CA GLU A 158 28.76 9.91 7.24
C GLU A 158 28.03 8.98 8.25
N ASN A 159 27.54 9.54 9.34
CA ASN A 159 26.95 8.77 10.44
C ASN A 159 25.48 9.12 10.72
N HIS A 160 24.91 10.10 10.02
CA HIS A 160 23.54 10.55 10.28
C HIS A 160 22.82 10.83 8.98
N TYR A 161 21.61 10.29 8.88
CA TYR A 161 20.70 10.52 7.76
C TYR A 161 19.39 11.07 8.31
N VAL A 162 18.83 12.05 7.60
CA VAL A 162 17.52 12.62 7.92
C VAL A 162 16.55 12.26 6.80
N TYR A 163 15.45 11.65 7.18
CA TYR A 163 14.33 11.36 6.31
C TYR A 163 13.10 12.12 6.78
N THR A 164 12.31 12.62 5.85
CA THR A 164 11.03 13.26 6.18
C THR A 164 10.02 13.00 5.07
N SER A 165 8.75 13.13 5.39
CA SER A 165 7.68 13.01 4.41
C SER A 165 7.39 14.36 3.76
N THR A 166 7.25 14.36 2.45
CA THR A 166 6.77 15.50 1.65
C THR A 166 5.40 15.24 1.03
N LEU A 167 4.92 14.02 1.15
CA LEU A 167 3.64 13.56 0.65
C LEU A 167 2.67 13.37 1.80
N GLU A 168 1.48 13.87 1.62
CA GLU A 168 0.33 13.56 2.45
C GLU A 168 -0.55 12.52 1.72
N VAL A 169 -1.03 11.53 2.46
CA VAL A 169 -1.89 10.46 1.96
C VAL A 169 -3.30 10.68 2.47
N LYS A 170 -4.27 10.49 1.59
CA LYS A 170 -5.70 10.51 1.93
C LYS A 170 -6.40 9.29 1.33
N THR A 171 -7.20 8.63 2.13
CA THR A 171 -8.02 7.49 1.70
C THR A 171 -9.21 7.92 0.85
N ILE A 172 -9.88 6.95 0.23
CA ILE A 172 -11.11 7.20 -0.55
C ILE A 172 -12.24 7.77 0.32
N ASP A 173 -12.25 7.45 1.62
CA ASP A 173 -13.22 8.01 2.58
C ASP A 173 -12.86 9.44 3.03
N GLY A 174 -11.78 10.01 2.50
CA GLY A 174 -11.32 11.36 2.84
C GLY A 174 -10.51 11.45 4.14
N ILE A 175 -10.15 10.33 4.75
CA ILE A 175 -9.37 10.28 5.99
C ILE A 175 -7.88 10.44 5.65
N VAL A 176 -7.19 11.28 6.41
CA VAL A 176 -5.73 11.34 6.46
C VAL A 176 -5.28 10.46 7.62
N PRO A 177 -4.69 9.28 7.35
CA PRO A 177 -4.45 8.28 8.40
C PRO A 177 -3.20 8.55 9.23
N GLU A 178 -2.40 9.54 8.87
CA GLU A 178 -1.16 9.89 9.59
C GLU A 178 -1.43 10.20 11.05
N GLY A 179 -0.72 9.53 11.95
CA GLY A 179 -0.90 9.62 13.41
C GLY A 179 -2.13 8.88 13.96
N ILE A 180 -2.99 8.34 13.09
CA ILE A 180 -4.25 7.69 13.49
C ILE A 180 -4.20 6.18 13.26
N GLY A 181 -3.75 5.75 12.07
CA GLY A 181 -3.83 4.37 11.60
C GLY A 181 -5.25 3.95 11.22
N PHE A 182 -5.39 2.68 10.84
CA PHE A 182 -6.67 2.06 10.48
C PHE A 182 -7.10 1.07 11.54
N THR A 183 -8.36 1.14 11.92
CA THR A 183 -8.97 0.19 12.87
C THR A 183 -9.64 -0.92 12.08
N PRO A 184 -9.48 -2.19 12.48
CA PRO A 184 -10.22 -3.33 11.93
C PRO A 184 -11.74 -3.11 11.95
N ASN A 185 -12.43 -3.66 10.97
CA ASN A 185 -13.89 -3.58 10.80
C ASN A 185 -14.59 -4.81 11.38
#